data_b948608aff0bc25a0aa5ae454fd04ac4
#
_entry.id   b948608aff0bc25a0aa5ae454fd04ac4
#
_cell.length_a   1.000
_cell.length_b   1.000
_cell.length_c   1.000
_cell.angle_alpha   90.00
_cell.angle_beta   90.00
_cell.angle_gamma   90.00
#
_symmetry.space_group_name_H-M   'P 1'
#
loop_
_entity.id
_entity.type
_entity.pdbx_description
1 polymer ?
#
loop_
_entity_poly.entity_id
_entity_poly.type
_entity_poly.pdbx_seq_one_letter_code
_entity_poly.pdbx_strand_id
1 'polypeptide(L)'
;MATSETKFHKGSLRSGQRLEFEGSLVIIGDVNAGAEVIASENIVILGILRGLAHAGAKGNKDAVIEASEIDAVQIRIADIVKEIEKNEEEIKKVKTSAYINDKDELIVE
;
A
#
# COMPACT_ATOMS: atom_id res chain seq x y z
N MET A 1 25.32 -5.80 7.47
CA MET A 1 24.40 -5.06 6.60
C MET A 1 23.17 -5.90 6.32
N ALA A 2 22.01 -5.38 6.65
CA ALA A 2 20.80 -6.11 6.37
C ALA A 2 20.48 -6.04 4.87
N THR A 3 20.19 -7.18 4.26
CA THR A 3 19.73 -7.23 2.88
C THR A 3 18.22 -7.21 2.88
N SER A 4 17.63 -6.30 2.10
CA SER A 4 16.19 -6.27 1.89
C SER A 4 15.79 -7.41 0.97
N GLU A 5 14.79 -8.17 1.38
CA GLU A 5 14.21 -9.20 0.55
C GLU A 5 12.92 -8.70 -0.07
N THR A 6 12.57 -9.26 -1.21
CA THR A 6 11.33 -8.94 -1.90
C THR A 6 10.59 -10.24 -2.19
N LYS A 7 9.33 -10.29 -1.79
CA LYS A 7 8.47 -11.42 -2.07
C LYS A 7 7.49 -11.06 -3.17
N PHE A 8 7.41 -11.92 -4.19
CA PHE A 8 6.41 -11.79 -5.26
C PHE A 8 5.26 -12.73 -4.96
N HIS A 9 4.07 -12.18 -4.89
CA HIS A 9 2.85 -12.97 -4.71
C HIS A 9 2.01 -12.89 -5.97
N LYS A 10 1.77 -14.03 -6.62
CA LYS A 10 0.96 -14.10 -7.85
C LYS A 10 -0.47 -14.45 -7.47
N GLY A 11 -1.40 -13.61 -7.86
CA GLY A 11 -2.82 -13.79 -7.62
C GLY A 11 -3.39 -12.67 -6.77
N SER A 12 -4.70 -12.49 -6.88
CA SER A 12 -5.42 -11.48 -6.11
C SER A 12 -5.69 -11.96 -4.70
N LEU A 13 -5.75 -11.02 -3.76
CA LEU A 13 -6.12 -11.31 -2.38
C LEU A 13 -7.59 -10.97 -2.20
N ARG A 14 -8.32 -11.87 -1.53
CA ARG A 14 -9.76 -11.75 -1.28
C ARG A 14 -10.03 -11.27 0.12
N SER A 15 -11.26 -10.80 0.35
CA SER A 15 -11.72 -10.40 1.67
C SER A 15 -11.41 -11.48 2.71
N GLY A 16 -10.84 -11.08 3.84
CA GLY A 16 -10.45 -11.98 4.92
C GLY A 16 -9.03 -12.53 4.79
N GLN A 17 -8.38 -12.37 3.65
CA GLN A 17 -7.00 -12.82 3.48
C GLN A 17 -6.03 -11.74 3.94
N ARG A 18 -4.93 -12.19 4.53
CA ARG A 18 -3.88 -11.30 5.04
C ARG A 18 -2.53 -11.85 4.63
N LEU A 19 -1.70 -10.99 4.07
CA LEU A 19 -0.33 -11.32 3.70
C LEU A 19 0.62 -10.36 4.40
N GLU A 20 1.55 -10.91 5.15
CA GLU A 20 2.55 -10.12 5.87
C GLU A 20 3.94 -10.65 5.53
N PHE A 21 4.87 -9.73 5.27
CA PHE A 21 6.23 -10.11 4.92
C PHE A 21 7.23 -9.10 5.47
N GLU A 22 8.32 -9.62 6.01
CA GLU A 22 9.44 -8.79 6.44
C GLU A 22 10.35 -8.53 5.24
N GLY A 23 10.20 -7.35 4.65
CA GLY A 23 10.84 -6.93 3.41
C GLY A 23 9.83 -6.18 2.56
N SER A 24 10.01 -6.23 1.26
CA SER A 24 9.09 -5.62 0.29
C SER A 24 8.18 -6.67 -0.33
N LEU A 25 6.95 -6.27 -0.65
CA LEU A 25 5.96 -7.14 -1.30
C LEU A 25 5.62 -6.62 -2.68
N VAL A 26 5.58 -7.50 -3.65
CA VAL A 26 5.02 -7.22 -4.97
C VAL A 26 3.85 -8.16 -5.18
N ILE A 27 2.66 -7.59 -5.31
CA ILE A 27 1.43 -8.36 -5.56
C ILE A 27 1.11 -8.28 -7.05
N ILE A 28 1.07 -9.42 -7.71
CA ILE A 28 0.69 -9.48 -9.12
C ILE A 28 -0.78 -9.88 -9.16
N GLY A 29 -1.65 -8.89 -9.07
CA GLY A 29 -3.09 -9.04 -8.93
C GLY A 29 -3.68 -7.91 -8.14
N ASP A 30 -4.96 -8.01 -7.78
CA ASP A 30 -5.66 -7.00 -7.00
C ASP A 30 -5.62 -7.34 -5.51
N VAL A 31 -5.67 -6.31 -4.68
CA VAL A 31 -5.90 -6.47 -3.24
C VAL A 31 -7.32 -5.98 -2.99
N ASN A 32 -8.25 -6.92 -2.82
CA ASN A 32 -9.67 -6.60 -2.74
C ASN A 32 -10.05 -6.06 -1.37
N ALA A 33 -11.21 -5.38 -1.31
CA ALA A 33 -11.74 -4.86 -0.06
C ALA A 33 -11.84 -5.97 0.99
N GLY A 34 -11.39 -5.72 2.20
CA GLY A 34 -11.34 -6.72 3.27
C GLY A 34 -10.07 -7.56 3.29
N ALA A 35 -9.22 -7.45 2.27
CA ALA A 35 -7.90 -8.06 2.28
C ALA A 35 -6.89 -7.08 2.86
N GLU A 36 -5.77 -7.62 3.36
CA GLU A 36 -4.76 -6.81 4.03
C GLU A 36 -3.36 -7.27 3.62
N VAL A 37 -2.50 -6.31 3.27
CA VAL A 37 -1.09 -6.58 2.96
C VAL A 37 -0.22 -5.70 3.84
N ILE A 38 0.78 -6.32 4.47
CA ILE A 38 1.68 -5.65 5.41
C ILE A 38 3.11 -5.99 5.04
N ALA A 39 3.95 -4.97 4.89
CA ALA A 39 5.37 -5.14 4.60
C ALA A 39 6.19 -4.23 5.49
N SER A 40 7.36 -4.69 5.92
CA SER A 40 8.28 -3.82 6.67
C SER A 40 8.93 -2.78 5.76
N GLU A 41 8.96 -3.03 4.46
CA GLU A 41 9.50 -2.11 3.45
C GLU A 41 8.39 -1.68 2.49
N ASN A 42 8.63 -1.75 1.20
CA ASN A 42 7.71 -1.23 0.19
C ASN A 42 6.62 -2.23 -0.20
N ILE A 43 5.51 -1.72 -0.72
CA ILE A 43 4.45 -2.53 -1.32
C ILE A 43 4.19 -2.04 -2.73
N VAL A 44 4.25 -2.97 -3.69
CA VAL A 44 3.92 -2.69 -5.10
C VAL A 44 2.79 -3.63 -5.48
N ILE A 45 1.70 -3.07 -5.99
CA ILE A 45 0.53 -3.84 -6.40
C ILE A 45 0.30 -3.62 -7.89
N LEU A 46 0.52 -4.70 -8.67
CA LEU A 46 0.26 -4.67 -10.11
C LEU A 46 -1.20 -5.02 -10.33
N GLY A 47 -2.05 -4.12 -9.92
CA GLY A 47 -3.49 -4.25 -9.91
C GLY A 47 -4.11 -3.14 -9.10
N ILE A 48 -5.37 -3.30 -8.71
CA ILE A 48 -6.12 -2.31 -7.95
C ILE A 48 -6.03 -2.60 -6.46
N LEU A 49 -5.66 -1.58 -5.69
CA LEU A 49 -5.64 -1.67 -4.23
C LEU A 49 -6.97 -1.14 -3.70
N ARG A 50 -7.84 -2.04 -3.24
CA ARG A 50 -9.10 -1.70 -2.59
C ARG A 50 -9.10 -2.05 -1.10
N GLY A 51 -8.19 -2.91 -0.69
CA GLY A 51 -8.05 -3.31 0.70
C GLY A 51 -7.08 -2.43 1.47
N LEU A 52 -6.57 -2.95 2.57
CA LEU A 52 -5.63 -2.24 3.42
C LEU A 52 -4.19 -2.58 3.05
N ALA A 53 -3.37 -1.57 2.80
CA ALA A 53 -1.93 -1.74 2.62
C ALA A 53 -1.19 -0.96 3.70
N HIS A 54 -0.25 -1.62 4.36
CA HIS A 54 0.58 -1.03 5.40
C HIS A 54 2.05 -1.28 5.06
N ALA A 55 2.71 -0.31 4.44
CA ALA A 55 4.13 -0.36 4.14
C ALA A 55 4.93 0.24 5.31
N GLY A 56 6.21 -0.06 5.36
CA GLY A 56 7.08 0.46 6.41
C GLY A 56 6.60 0.09 7.80
N ALA A 57 6.02 -1.11 7.96
CA ALA A 57 5.27 -1.48 9.18
C ALA A 57 6.11 -1.49 10.46
N LYS A 58 7.43 -1.53 10.32
CA LYS A 58 8.35 -1.48 11.49
C LYS A 58 8.93 -0.08 11.68
N GLY A 59 8.33 0.95 11.08
CA GLY A 59 8.71 2.33 11.27
C GLY A 59 9.50 2.96 10.13
N ASN A 60 9.63 2.28 8.99
CA ASN A 60 10.35 2.83 7.85
C ASN A 60 9.48 3.87 7.12
N LYS A 61 9.79 5.15 7.35
CA LYS A 61 9.06 6.26 6.72
C LYS A 61 9.46 6.49 5.26
N ASP A 62 10.51 5.85 4.79
CA ASP A 62 10.95 5.93 3.40
C ASP A 62 10.24 4.91 2.51
N ALA A 63 9.44 4.02 3.12
CA ALA A 63 8.69 3.04 2.37
C ALA A 63 7.61 3.71 1.51
N VAL A 64 7.31 3.10 0.38
CA VAL A 64 6.30 3.61 -0.56
C VAL A 64 5.28 2.51 -0.88
N ILE A 65 4.11 2.94 -1.32
CA ILE A 65 3.08 2.07 -1.85
C ILE A 65 2.80 2.51 -3.28
N GLU A 66 2.96 1.59 -4.21
CA GLU A 66 2.65 1.81 -5.62
C GLU A 66 1.59 0.81 -6.06
N ALA A 67 0.62 1.26 -6.84
CA ALA A 67 -0.42 0.39 -7.39
C ALA A 67 -0.83 0.89 -8.76
N SER A 68 -1.44 0.01 -9.56
CA SER A 68 -2.03 0.45 -10.82
C SER A 68 -3.14 1.47 -10.57
N GLU A 69 -3.87 1.27 -9.46
CA GLU A 69 -4.85 2.23 -8.98
C GLU A 69 -5.01 2.05 -7.47
N ILE A 70 -5.02 3.15 -6.73
CA ILE A 70 -5.32 3.14 -5.30
C ILE A 70 -6.78 3.57 -5.14
N ASP A 71 -7.66 2.62 -4.82
CA ASP A 71 -9.08 2.82 -4.60
C ASP A 71 -9.46 2.32 -3.20
N ALA A 72 -8.62 2.64 -2.23
CA ALA A 72 -8.76 2.20 -0.85
C ALA A 72 -9.36 3.30 0.02
N VAL A 73 -9.94 2.89 1.15
CA VAL A 73 -10.51 3.83 2.12
C VAL A 73 -9.40 4.52 2.91
N GLN A 74 -8.33 3.80 3.19
CA GLN A 74 -7.19 4.36 3.90
C GLN A 74 -5.89 3.68 3.49
N ILE A 75 -4.79 4.40 3.68
CA ILE A 75 -3.43 3.95 3.41
C ILE A 75 -2.62 4.14 4.69
N ARG A 76 -1.69 3.23 4.94
CA ARG A 76 -0.82 3.32 6.10
C ARG A 76 0.64 3.12 5.71
N ILE A 77 1.49 4.03 6.16
CA ILE A 77 2.95 3.91 6.01
C ILE A 77 3.58 4.22 7.37
N ALA A 78 4.39 3.30 7.88
CA ALA A 78 4.97 3.39 9.22
C ALA A 78 3.84 3.53 10.26
N ASP A 79 3.85 4.59 11.05
CA ASP A 79 2.80 4.87 12.04
C ASP A 79 1.80 5.93 11.56
N ILE A 80 1.87 6.33 10.30
CA ILE A 80 1.01 7.38 9.75
C ILE A 80 -0.10 6.76 8.91
N VAL A 81 -1.33 7.13 9.22
CA VAL A 81 -2.54 6.67 8.52
C VAL A 81 -3.17 7.85 7.80
N LYS A 82 -3.54 7.64 6.55
CA LYS A 82 -4.29 8.63 5.80
C LYS A 82 -5.59 8.03 5.29
N GLU A 83 -6.69 8.69 5.59
CA GLU A 83 -7.98 8.36 5.00
C GLU A 83 -8.11 9.06 3.66
N ILE A 84 -8.60 8.33 2.67
CA ILE A 84 -8.73 8.84 1.31
C ILE A 84 -10.17 9.28 1.11
N GLU A 85 -10.36 10.59 0.91
CA GLU A 85 -11.69 11.12 0.65
C GLU A 85 -12.08 10.88 -0.81
N LYS A 86 -13.31 10.43 -0.99
CA LYS A 86 -13.88 10.18 -2.31
C LYS A 86 -14.94 11.23 -2.61
N ASN A 87 -14.51 12.44 -2.98
CA ASN A 87 -15.42 13.43 -3.52
C ASN A 87 -15.42 13.36 -5.04
N GLU A 88 -16.32 14.07 -5.69
CA GLU A 88 -16.46 14.02 -7.16
C GLU A 88 -15.19 14.42 -7.92
N GLU A 89 -14.42 15.35 -7.38
CA GLU A 89 -13.16 15.76 -7.99
C GLU A 89 -12.08 14.71 -7.82
N GLU A 90 -12.04 14.06 -6.66
CA GLU A 90 -11.05 13.02 -6.36
C GLU A 90 -11.33 11.72 -7.11
N ILE A 91 -12.60 11.41 -7.37
CA ILE A 91 -12.97 10.20 -8.12
C ILE A 91 -12.44 10.25 -9.55
N LYS A 92 -12.31 11.44 -10.13
CA LYS A 92 -11.81 11.60 -11.50
C LYS A 92 -10.31 11.47 -11.63
N LYS A 93 -9.58 11.45 -10.52
CA LYS A 93 -8.11 11.33 -10.51
C LYS A 93 -7.71 9.96 -10.01
N VAL A 94 -7.13 9.18 -10.89
CA VAL A 94 -6.57 7.88 -10.51
C VAL A 94 -5.32 8.14 -9.66
N LYS A 95 -5.30 7.58 -8.48
CA LYS A 95 -4.14 7.64 -7.57
C LYS A 95 -3.35 6.35 -7.74
N THR A 96 -2.04 6.46 -7.78
CA THR A 96 -1.16 5.31 -7.99
C THR A 96 -0.04 5.21 -6.97
N SER A 97 0.26 6.26 -6.24
CA SER A 97 1.43 6.32 -5.37
C SER A 97 1.11 6.87 -3.99
N ALA A 98 1.73 6.29 -2.97
CA ALA A 98 1.64 6.82 -1.61
C ALA A 98 3.04 6.84 -0.99
N TYR A 99 3.37 7.94 -0.34
CA TYR A 99 4.67 8.11 0.31
C TYR A 99 4.58 9.19 1.39
N ILE A 100 5.59 9.25 2.24
CA ILE A 100 5.68 10.28 3.28
C ILE A 100 6.69 11.33 2.82
N ASN A 101 6.29 12.60 2.82
CA ASN A 101 7.13 13.71 2.39
C ASN A 101 8.03 14.21 3.53
N ASP A 102 8.84 15.25 3.26
CA ASP A 102 9.79 15.82 4.23
C ASP A 102 9.12 16.43 5.47
N LYS A 103 7.82 16.69 5.40
CA LYS A 103 7.06 17.26 6.51
C LYS A 103 6.30 16.20 7.30
N ASP A 104 6.65 14.91 7.10
CA ASP A 104 5.99 13.77 7.72
C ASP A 104 4.50 13.68 7.38
N GLU A 105 4.13 14.13 6.17
CA GLU A 105 2.77 14.01 5.68
C GLU A 105 2.68 12.84 4.70
N LEU A 106 1.67 12.00 4.85
CA LEU A 106 1.42 10.91 3.90
C LEU A 106 0.68 11.48 2.70
N ILE A 107 1.31 11.40 1.55
CA ILE A 107 0.78 11.92 0.29
C ILE A 107 0.28 10.75 -0.56
N VAL A 108 -0.90 10.90 -1.13
CA VAL A 108 -1.45 9.94 -2.09
C VAL A 108 -1.75 10.71 -3.37
N GLU A 109 -1.09 10.28 -4.45
CA GLU A 109 -1.19 10.99 -5.73
C GLU A 109 -1.21 10.06 -6.94
#